data_81cc93c22b6be849ef28121dc43389e8
#
_entry.id   81cc93c22b6be849ef28121dc43389e8
#
_cell.length_a   1.000
_cell.length_b   1.000
_cell.length_c   1.000
_cell.angle_alpha   90.00
_cell.angle_beta   90.00
_cell.angle_gamma   90.00
#
_symmetry.space_group_name_H-M   'P 1'
#
loop_
_entity.id
_entity.type
_entity.pdbx_description
1 polymer ?
#
loop_
_entity_poly.entity_id
_entity_poly.type
_entity_poly.pdbx_seq_one_letter_code
_entity_poly.pdbx_strand_id
1 'polypeptide(L)'
;MKKLSKKNRTTAIAIIVSLGIVAGMVLFFKQQSLASWVDEENGKKYEKDDGQYAVGFSEIEEKLYYFDEDGYLVKGKFYVKEEDAYYYADKNGVVQTGVIQTKKNFYLTDDAGKIQTGFVEYDNNRYYFNSKAELVTGWFKYDESWYYADDQGVIMTGFLTLDGYRYYLNPDGTRVSDAVLEIDGVTYIFNKDGSVDENATTLYPVYEYLNEIRTEEGQEAFTMNSKVQACAVLRASELVNGYGQAESGTGTTLEELLRNRGVKCAGGYEFSYGGVADYGIERLIADMERDLNLMQVVKNGTVSETGLGIYEKDGIYYYDIIFIMVE
;
A
#
# COMPACT_ATOMS: atom_id res chain seq x y z
N MET A 1 -15.10 -27.04 -54.24
CA MET A 1 -14.97 -25.65 -54.71
C MET A 1 -13.70 -25.08 -54.09
N LYS A 2 -12.63 -24.92 -54.88
CA LYS A 2 -11.34 -24.46 -54.44
C LYS A 2 -11.40 -22.93 -54.20
N LYS A 3 -11.05 -22.46 -52.98
CA LYS A 3 -10.83 -21.05 -52.72
C LYS A 3 -9.59 -20.56 -53.47
N LEU A 4 -9.83 -19.62 -54.39
CA LEU A 4 -8.77 -18.89 -55.07
C LEU A 4 -8.07 -17.94 -54.11
N SER A 5 -6.77 -18.11 -53.95
CA SER A 5 -5.82 -17.18 -53.34
C SER A 5 -5.89 -15.83 -54.09
N LYS A 6 -6.04 -14.73 -53.33
CA LYS A 6 -5.91 -13.38 -53.86
C LYS A 6 -4.45 -13.10 -54.16
N LYS A 7 -4.09 -13.32 -55.44
CA LYS A 7 -2.80 -12.99 -55.98
C LYS A 7 -2.88 -11.59 -56.63
N ASN A 8 -2.04 -10.70 -56.14
CA ASN A 8 -1.52 -9.49 -56.78
C ASN A 8 -2.48 -8.61 -57.60
N ARG A 9 -2.85 -7.46 -57.05
CA ARG A 9 -3.36 -6.33 -57.84
C ARG A 9 -2.14 -5.51 -58.35
N THR A 10 -1.63 -5.90 -59.50
CA THR A 10 -0.71 -5.08 -60.27
C THR A 10 -1.55 -4.27 -61.25
N THR A 11 -1.62 -2.94 -61.06
CA THR A 11 -2.27 -2.08 -62.03
C THR A 11 -1.21 -1.70 -63.08
N ALA A 12 -1.28 -2.32 -64.25
CA ALA A 12 -0.45 -1.96 -65.39
C ALA A 12 -1.06 -0.73 -66.12
N ILE A 13 -0.35 0.39 -66.13
CA ILE A 13 -0.68 1.51 -67.00
C ILE A 13 0.01 1.24 -68.35
N ALA A 14 -0.81 0.88 -69.34
CA ALA A 14 -0.32 0.73 -70.71
C ALA A 14 -0.23 2.11 -71.38
N ILE A 15 0.98 2.57 -71.73
CA ILE A 15 1.22 3.69 -72.62
C ILE A 15 1.49 3.11 -73.99
N ILE A 16 0.57 3.39 -74.93
CA ILE A 16 0.74 3.08 -76.33
C ILE A 16 1.65 4.14 -76.93
N VAL A 17 2.84 3.77 -77.44
CA VAL A 17 3.67 4.61 -78.28
C VAL A 17 3.91 3.84 -79.57
N SER A 18 3.45 4.45 -80.69
CA SER A 18 3.59 3.96 -82.05
C SER A 18 5.01 4.20 -82.61
N LEU A 19 5.54 3.14 -83.18
CA LEU A 19 6.60 2.99 -84.19
C LEU A 19 7.71 4.05 -84.36
N GLY A 20 8.95 3.60 -84.18
CA GLY A 20 10.11 4.16 -84.90
C GLY A 20 11.45 3.83 -84.22
N ILE A 21 12.18 2.89 -84.86
CA ILE A 21 13.64 2.74 -84.90
C ILE A 21 14.32 2.05 -83.69
N VAL A 22 14.90 0.93 -84.01
CA VAL A 22 15.84 0.02 -83.32
C VAL A 22 17.00 0.77 -82.65
N ALA A 23 17.11 0.68 -81.35
CA ALA A 23 18.38 0.60 -80.63
C ALA A 23 18.03 0.16 -79.17
N GLY A 24 18.70 -0.88 -78.68
CA GLY A 24 18.41 -1.54 -77.44
C GLY A 24 18.38 -0.65 -76.17
N MET A 25 17.21 -0.36 -75.73
CA MET A 25 16.98 0.25 -74.42
C MET A 25 16.22 -0.79 -73.53
N VAL A 26 16.95 -1.47 -72.70
CA VAL A 26 16.35 -2.31 -71.62
C VAL A 26 15.73 -1.33 -70.68
N LEU A 27 14.43 -1.09 -70.79
CA LEU A 27 13.66 -0.37 -69.81
C LEU A 27 13.51 -1.27 -68.53
N PHE A 28 14.29 -1.00 -67.51
CA PHE A 28 14.02 -1.49 -66.16
C PHE A 28 12.78 -0.75 -65.65
N PHE A 29 11.63 -1.38 -65.70
CA PHE A 29 10.49 -0.96 -64.95
C PHE A 29 10.80 -1.26 -63.46
N LYS A 30 11.17 -0.21 -62.75
CA LYS A 30 11.19 -0.29 -61.27
C LYS A 30 9.74 -0.48 -60.84
N GLN A 31 9.39 -1.69 -60.43
CA GLN A 31 8.07 -1.98 -59.88
C GLN A 31 7.95 -1.15 -58.61
N GLN A 32 7.12 -0.08 -58.66
CA GLN A 32 6.84 0.74 -57.51
C GLN A 32 5.91 -0.09 -56.60
N SER A 33 6.43 -0.66 -55.53
CA SER A 33 5.59 -1.28 -54.54
C SER A 33 4.82 -0.17 -53.81
N LEU A 34 3.52 -0.25 -53.79
CA LEU A 34 2.70 0.62 -52.95
C LEU A 34 2.71 0.06 -51.54
N ALA A 35 2.92 0.93 -50.55
CA ALA A 35 2.89 0.53 -49.15
C ALA A 35 1.63 -0.27 -48.81
N SER A 36 1.78 -1.40 -48.18
CA SER A 36 0.64 -2.29 -47.91
C SER A 36 0.86 -3.23 -46.73
N TRP A 37 -0.27 -3.63 -46.10
CA TRP A 37 -0.28 -4.66 -45.08
C TRP A 37 -0.08 -6.05 -45.72
N VAL A 38 0.85 -6.82 -45.13
CA VAL A 38 1.17 -8.18 -45.54
C VAL A 38 0.82 -9.14 -44.37
N ASP A 39 -0.02 -10.12 -44.64
CA ASP A 39 -0.35 -11.18 -43.73
C ASP A 39 0.61 -12.36 -43.95
N GLU A 40 1.39 -12.74 -42.93
CA GLU A 40 2.27 -13.90 -42.91
C GLU A 40 1.78 -14.94 -41.88
N GLU A 41 2.38 -16.14 -41.89
CA GLU A 41 2.03 -17.22 -40.97
C GLU A 41 2.22 -16.80 -39.50
N ASN A 42 3.27 -16.03 -39.19
CA ASN A 42 3.65 -15.61 -37.87
C ASN A 42 3.06 -14.25 -37.45
N GLY A 43 2.30 -13.55 -38.31
CA GLY A 43 1.70 -12.27 -37.99
C GLY A 43 1.58 -11.30 -39.18
N LYS A 44 1.31 -10.04 -38.87
CA LYS A 44 1.18 -8.98 -39.85
C LYS A 44 2.46 -8.16 -39.91
N LYS A 45 2.83 -7.75 -41.16
CA LYS A 45 3.89 -6.78 -41.46
C LYS A 45 3.33 -5.62 -42.26
N TYR A 46 4.07 -4.54 -42.34
CA TYR A 46 3.77 -3.42 -43.23
C TYR A 46 4.95 -3.18 -44.17
N GLU A 47 4.75 -3.41 -45.45
CA GLU A 47 5.71 -3.13 -46.52
C GLU A 47 5.59 -1.66 -46.93
N LYS A 48 6.70 -0.91 -46.85
CA LYS A 48 6.79 0.50 -47.22
C LYS A 48 6.96 0.61 -48.72
N ASP A 49 6.80 1.85 -49.24
CA ASP A 49 6.97 2.16 -50.70
C ASP A 49 8.35 1.77 -51.26
N ASP A 50 9.37 1.70 -50.38
CA ASP A 50 10.73 1.29 -50.75
C ASP A 50 10.93 -0.24 -50.76
N GLY A 51 9.89 -1.02 -50.46
CA GLY A 51 9.91 -2.48 -50.38
C GLY A 51 10.51 -3.03 -49.10
N GLN A 52 10.80 -2.19 -48.10
CA GLN A 52 11.27 -2.63 -46.79
C GLN A 52 10.09 -2.77 -45.83
N TYR A 53 10.20 -3.70 -44.86
CA TYR A 53 9.22 -3.80 -43.79
C TYR A 53 9.44 -2.71 -42.72
N ALA A 54 8.33 -2.26 -42.14
CA ALA A 54 8.37 -1.34 -41.02
C ALA A 54 8.98 -2.05 -39.79
N VAL A 55 9.82 -1.35 -39.02
CA VAL A 55 10.41 -1.77 -37.74
C VAL A 55 10.32 -0.57 -36.77
N GLY A 56 10.06 -0.83 -35.51
CA GLY A 56 9.84 0.22 -34.53
C GLY A 56 8.52 0.95 -34.71
N PHE A 57 8.42 2.17 -34.19
CA PHE A 57 7.22 2.99 -34.36
C PHE A 57 7.04 3.44 -35.82
N SER A 58 5.82 3.32 -36.28
CA SER A 58 5.46 3.74 -37.65
C SER A 58 4.03 4.30 -37.65
N GLU A 59 3.87 5.51 -38.18
CA GLU A 59 2.56 6.11 -38.42
C GLU A 59 2.00 5.66 -39.76
N ILE A 60 0.83 5.05 -39.77
CA ILE A 60 0.15 4.52 -40.93
C ILE A 60 -1.31 4.96 -40.87
N GLU A 61 -1.78 5.72 -41.83
CA GLU A 61 -3.16 6.25 -41.89
C GLU A 61 -3.55 6.97 -40.59
N GLU A 62 -2.69 7.87 -40.10
CA GLU A 62 -2.90 8.68 -38.87
C GLU A 62 -2.98 7.84 -37.60
N LYS A 63 -2.51 6.60 -37.61
CA LYS A 63 -2.47 5.72 -36.46
C LYS A 63 -1.04 5.26 -36.20
N LEU A 64 -0.64 5.26 -34.93
CA LEU A 64 0.67 4.79 -34.51
C LEU A 64 0.64 3.27 -34.27
N TYR A 65 1.62 2.59 -34.86
CA TYR A 65 1.85 1.16 -34.72
C TYR A 65 3.29 0.91 -34.26
N TYR A 66 3.55 -0.26 -33.67
CA TYR A 66 4.90 -0.69 -33.37
C TYR A 66 5.15 -2.07 -33.96
N PHE A 67 6.31 -2.22 -34.63
CA PHE A 67 6.77 -3.45 -35.22
C PHE A 67 8.05 -3.90 -34.54
N ASP A 68 8.18 -5.20 -34.23
CA ASP A 68 9.37 -5.78 -33.66
C ASP A 68 10.58 -5.74 -34.63
N GLU A 69 11.73 -6.25 -34.15
CA GLU A 69 12.95 -6.28 -34.95
C GLU A 69 12.83 -7.12 -36.24
N ASP A 70 11.92 -8.11 -36.27
CA ASP A 70 11.61 -8.94 -37.43
C ASP A 70 10.52 -8.34 -38.30
N GLY A 71 10.01 -7.16 -37.96
CA GLY A 71 8.97 -6.42 -38.70
C GLY A 71 7.56 -6.90 -38.43
N TYR A 72 7.29 -7.70 -37.40
CA TYR A 72 5.94 -8.13 -37.05
C TYR A 72 5.23 -7.10 -36.19
N LEU A 73 3.94 -6.88 -36.46
CA LEU A 73 3.06 -5.99 -35.72
C LEU A 73 2.85 -6.46 -34.27
N VAL A 74 3.22 -5.64 -33.31
CA VAL A 74 3.10 -5.92 -31.88
C VAL A 74 1.69 -5.55 -31.38
N LYS A 75 1.16 -6.33 -30.43
CA LYS A 75 -0.16 -6.15 -29.80
C LYS A 75 -0.06 -6.40 -28.28
N GLY A 76 -0.95 -5.75 -27.51
CA GLY A 76 -0.94 -5.82 -26.05
C GLY A 76 0.11 -4.91 -25.46
N LYS A 77 0.53 -5.18 -24.21
CA LYS A 77 1.61 -4.44 -23.55
C LYS A 77 2.98 -4.90 -24.07
N PHE A 78 3.82 -3.96 -24.43
CA PHE A 78 5.19 -4.21 -24.90
C PHE A 78 6.16 -3.17 -24.35
N TYR A 79 7.43 -3.53 -24.30
CA TYR A 79 8.51 -2.68 -23.80
C TYR A 79 9.41 -2.24 -24.95
N VAL A 80 9.70 -0.95 -24.99
CA VAL A 80 10.63 -0.35 -25.95
C VAL A 80 11.91 0.01 -25.25
N LYS A 81 12.97 -0.74 -25.52
CA LYS A 81 14.24 -0.66 -24.81
C LYS A 81 14.94 0.70 -24.97
N GLU A 82 14.89 1.26 -26.18
CA GLU A 82 15.52 2.53 -26.53
C GLU A 82 14.90 3.72 -25.78
N GLU A 83 13.66 3.57 -25.36
CA GLU A 83 12.91 4.60 -24.64
C GLU A 83 12.74 4.30 -23.15
N ASP A 84 13.19 3.10 -22.71
CA ASP A 84 13.01 2.57 -21.36
C ASP A 84 11.54 2.71 -20.89
N ALA A 85 10.60 2.33 -21.76
CA ALA A 85 9.18 2.57 -21.52
C ALA A 85 8.30 1.42 -22.02
N TYR A 86 7.14 1.26 -21.34
CA TYR A 86 6.08 0.37 -21.75
C TYR A 86 5.02 1.12 -22.56
N TYR A 87 4.43 0.41 -23.51
CA TYR A 87 3.33 0.86 -24.37
C TYR A 87 2.24 -0.20 -24.42
N TYR A 88 1.08 0.18 -24.90
CA TYR A 88 -0.01 -0.76 -25.14
C TYR A 88 -0.60 -0.55 -26.55
N ALA A 89 -0.65 -1.60 -27.33
CA ALA A 89 -1.34 -1.63 -28.62
C ALA A 89 -2.63 -2.48 -28.51
N ASP A 90 -3.69 -2.02 -29.10
CA ASP A 90 -4.98 -2.72 -29.12
C ASP A 90 -4.93 -4.01 -29.94
N LYS A 91 -6.08 -4.70 -30.05
CA LYS A 91 -6.21 -5.94 -30.86
C LYS A 91 -5.87 -5.76 -32.35
N ASN A 92 -5.92 -4.54 -32.86
CA ASN A 92 -5.57 -4.18 -34.24
C ASN A 92 -4.10 -3.75 -34.37
N GLY A 93 -3.36 -3.64 -33.25
CA GLY A 93 -1.98 -3.18 -33.20
C GLY A 93 -1.82 -1.67 -33.11
N VAL A 94 -2.91 -0.90 -32.93
CA VAL A 94 -2.84 0.56 -32.79
C VAL A 94 -2.40 0.88 -31.37
N VAL A 95 -1.29 1.65 -31.23
CA VAL A 95 -0.81 2.15 -29.95
C VAL A 95 -1.86 3.08 -29.34
N GLN A 96 -2.19 2.86 -28.11
CA GLN A 96 -3.24 3.58 -27.40
C GLN A 96 -2.66 4.67 -26.50
N THR A 97 -3.42 5.75 -26.30
CA THR A 97 -3.13 6.85 -25.37
C THR A 97 -4.27 7.03 -24.36
N GLY A 98 -3.98 7.68 -23.22
CA GLY A 98 -4.95 7.97 -22.16
C GLY A 98 -5.21 6.77 -21.26
N VAL A 99 -6.48 6.53 -20.98
CA VAL A 99 -6.91 5.43 -20.10
C VAL A 99 -7.13 4.15 -20.89
N ILE A 100 -6.43 3.10 -20.49
CA ILE A 100 -6.53 1.81 -21.14
C ILE A 100 -7.04 0.80 -20.13
N GLN A 101 -8.30 0.38 -20.28
CA GLN A 101 -8.91 -0.63 -19.44
C GLN A 101 -9.13 -1.91 -20.24
N THR A 102 -8.55 -2.99 -19.73
CA THR A 102 -8.74 -4.35 -20.26
C THR A 102 -9.54 -5.18 -19.25
N LYS A 103 -9.85 -6.44 -19.58
CA LYS A 103 -10.51 -7.35 -18.62
C LYS A 103 -9.67 -7.63 -17.37
N LYS A 104 -8.36 -7.44 -17.43
CA LYS A 104 -7.41 -7.84 -16.38
C LYS A 104 -6.54 -6.69 -15.86
N ASN A 105 -6.34 -5.65 -16.66
CA ASN A 105 -5.35 -4.62 -16.38
C ASN A 105 -5.91 -3.23 -16.65
N PHE A 106 -5.45 -2.28 -15.86
CA PHE A 106 -5.66 -0.86 -16.01
C PHE A 106 -4.31 -0.19 -16.25
N TYR A 107 -4.21 0.69 -17.25
CA TYR A 107 -3.02 1.46 -17.56
C TYR A 107 -3.38 2.92 -17.77
N LEU A 108 -2.47 3.80 -17.41
CA LEU A 108 -2.53 5.22 -17.73
C LEU A 108 -1.31 5.56 -18.59
N THR A 109 -1.51 6.23 -19.71
CA THR A 109 -0.42 6.66 -20.58
C THR A 109 -0.31 8.18 -20.62
N ASP A 110 0.86 8.67 -20.99
CA ASP A 110 1.03 10.04 -21.42
C ASP A 110 0.51 10.27 -22.86
N ASP A 111 0.65 11.51 -23.35
CA ASP A 111 0.23 11.88 -24.71
C ASP A 111 1.05 11.19 -25.82
N ALA A 112 2.24 10.69 -25.49
CA ALA A 112 3.09 9.91 -26.39
C ALA A 112 2.73 8.41 -26.40
N GLY A 113 1.79 7.98 -25.53
CA GLY A 113 1.39 6.58 -25.38
C GLY A 113 2.28 5.76 -24.46
N LYS A 114 3.23 6.38 -23.74
CA LYS A 114 4.04 5.71 -22.73
C LYS A 114 3.19 5.41 -21.51
N ILE A 115 3.16 4.15 -21.07
CA ILE A 115 2.48 3.78 -19.85
C ILE A 115 3.23 4.40 -18.67
N GLN A 116 2.52 5.15 -17.85
CA GLN A 116 3.06 5.81 -16.67
C GLN A 116 3.42 4.78 -15.58
N THR A 117 4.49 5.05 -14.84
CA THR A 117 4.96 4.25 -13.70
C THR A 117 5.14 5.16 -12.48
N GLY A 118 5.25 4.57 -11.28
CA GLY A 118 5.27 5.32 -10.04
C GLY A 118 3.89 5.79 -9.63
N PHE A 119 3.83 6.89 -8.87
CA PHE A 119 2.57 7.51 -8.46
C PHE A 119 1.96 8.31 -9.61
N VAL A 120 0.69 8.04 -9.90
CA VAL A 120 -0.07 8.69 -10.97
C VAL A 120 -1.41 9.13 -10.44
N GLU A 121 -1.79 10.37 -10.74
CA GLU A 121 -3.09 10.92 -10.39
C GLU A 121 -4.03 10.89 -11.59
N TYR A 122 -5.21 10.35 -11.39
CA TYR A 122 -6.25 10.29 -12.40
C TYR A 122 -7.65 10.29 -11.76
N ASP A 123 -8.54 11.12 -12.27
CA ASP A 123 -9.94 11.24 -11.83
C ASP A 123 -10.07 11.45 -10.30
N ASN A 124 -9.27 12.38 -9.74
CA ASN A 124 -9.15 12.68 -8.31
C ASN A 124 -8.70 11.52 -7.41
N ASN A 125 -8.22 10.43 -8.00
CA ASN A 125 -7.64 9.30 -7.29
C ASN A 125 -6.14 9.21 -7.57
N ARG A 126 -5.41 8.65 -6.62
CA ARG A 126 -3.98 8.40 -6.75
C ARG A 126 -3.75 6.89 -6.87
N TYR A 127 -2.90 6.51 -7.83
CA TYR A 127 -2.55 5.12 -8.14
C TYR A 127 -1.04 4.93 -8.05
N TYR A 128 -0.61 3.69 -7.90
CA TYR A 128 0.81 3.35 -8.02
C TYR A 128 1.00 2.22 -9.01
N PHE A 129 1.86 2.46 -10.02
CA PHE A 129 2.28 1.46 -10.98
C PHE A 129 3.74 1.10 -10.72
N ASN A 130 4.05 -0.19 -10.61
CA ASN A 130 5.41 -0.64 -10.41
C ASN A 130 6.28 -0.38 -11.67
N SER A 131 7.59 -0.68 -11.59
CA SER A 131 8.53 -0.48 -12.70
C SER A 131 8.22 -1.31 -13.96
N LYS A 132 7.31 -2.29 -13.86
CA LYS A 132 6.80 -3.06 -14.99
C LYS A 132 5.49 -2.51 -15.53
N ALA A 133 5.08 -1.31 -15.10
CA ALA A 133 3.79 -0.71 -15.45
C ALA A 133 2.61 -1.65 -15.11
N GLU A 134 2.62 -2.24 -13.91
CA GLU A 134 1.53 -3.03 -13.36
C GLU A 134 0.91 -2.25 -12.21
N LEU A 135 -0.42 -2.12 -12.20
CA LEU A 135 -1.16 -1.49 -11.12
C LEU A 135 -0.96 -2.30 -9.83
N VAL A 136 -0.58 -1.61 -8.74
CA VAL A 136 -0.38 -2.24 -7.44
C VAL A 136 -1.66 -2.13 -6.62
N THR A 137 -2.03 -3.22 -5.93
CA THR A 137 -3.14 -3.31 -4.98
C THR A 137 -2.66 -3.90 -3.67
N GLY A 138 -3.38 -3.65 -2.57
CA GLY A 138 -2.98 -4.10 -1.24
C GLY A 138 -1.82 -3.28 -0.66
N TRP A 139 -1.14 -3.85 0.34
CA TRP A 139 0.03 -3.22 0.97
C TRP A 139 1.24 -3.23 0.05
N PHE A 140 1.91 -2.09 -0.06
CA PHE A 140 3.21 -1.98 -0.75
C PHE A 140 4.13 -0.96 -0.07
N LYS A 141 5.42 -1.12 -0.30
CA LYS A 141 6.45 -0.22 0.22
C LYS A 141 7.07 0.58 -0.92
N TYR A 142 7.19 1.88 -0.72
CA TYR A 142 7.90 2.79 -1.62
C TYR A 142 8.70 3.80 -0.79
N ASP A 143 9.97 3.96 -1.10
CA ASP A 143 10.90 4.89 -0.44
C ASP A 143 10.78 4.88 1.10
N GLU A 144 10.96 3.68 1.70
CA GLU A 144 10.86 3.40 3.14
C GLU A 144 9.46 3.51 3.75
N SER A 145 8.47 4.08 3.06
CA SER A 145 7.09 4.25 3.54
C SER A 145 6.16 3.16 3.05
N TRP A 146 5.20 2.79 3.89
CA TRP A 146 4.13 1.87 3.52
C TRP A 146 2.90 2.61 3.02
N TYR A 147 2.24 2.04 2.02
CA TYR A 147 1.00 2.50 1.42
C TYR A 147 0.03 1.33 1.28
N TYR A 148 -1.24 1.64 1.17
CA TYR A 148 -2.28 0.66 0.85
C TYR A 148 -3.12 1.15 -0.32
N ALA A 149 -3.29 0.31 -1.33
CA ALA A 149 -4.20 0.55 -2.44
C ALA A 149 -5.36 -0.47 -2.37
N ASP A 150 -6.57 -0.02 -2.63
CA ASP A 150 -7.74 -0.87 -2.67
C ASP A 150 -7.73 -1.86 -3.87
N ASP A 151 -8.79 -2.65 -4.03
CA ASP A 151 -8.92 -3.62 -5.12
C ASP A 151 -8.99 -2.97 -6.51
N GLN A 152 -9.29 -1.67 -6.58
CA GLN A 152 -9.27 -0.86 -7.80
C GLN A 152 -7.91 -0.18 -8.00
N GLY A 153 -6.98 -0.32 -7.06
CA GLY A 153 -5.66 0.29 -7.08
C GLY A 153 -5.62 1.73 -6.58
N VAL A 154 -6.72 2.25 -6.02
CA VAL A 154 -6.77 3.59 -5.44
C VAL A 154 -6.02 3.61 -4.11
N ILE A 155 -5.05 4.51 -3.97
CA ILE A 155 -4.29 4.67 -2.73
C ILE A 155 -5.21 5.26 -1.66
N MET A 156 -5.32 4.55 -0.55
CA MET A 156 -6.17 4.91 0.56
C MET A 156 -5.53 5.99 1.44
N THR A 157 -6.38 6.79 2.10
CA THR A 157 -6.03 7.79 3.10
C THR A 157 -7.00 7.72 4.28
N GLY A 158 -6.62 8.23 5.45
CA GLY A 158 -7.45 8.15 6.65
C GLY A 158 -7.43 6.76 7.30
N PHE A 159 -8.45 6.47 8.10
CA PHE A 159 -8.56 5.17 8.78
C PHE A 159 -8.87 4.03 7.81
N LEU A 160 -8.13 2.94 7.97
CA LEU A 160 -8.30 1.67 7.25
C LEU A 160 -8.45 0.54 8.27
N THR A 161 -9.52 -0.25 8.17
CA THR A 161 -9.66 -1.48 8.95
C THR A 161 -9.43 -2.68 8.02
N LEU A 162 -8.46 -3.53 8.38
CA LEU A 162 -8.10 -4.69 7.59
C LEU A 162 -7.76 -5.86 8.52
N ASP A 163 -8.37 -7.01 8.30
CA ASP A 163 -8.16 -8.24 9.09
C ASP A 163 -8.33 -8.05 10.61
N GLY A 164 -9.23 -7.14 11.01
CA GLY A 164 -9.50 -6.83 12.42
C GLY A 164 -8.53 -5.82 13.05
N TYR A 165 -7.55 -5.33 12.31
CA TYR A 165 -6.62 -4.28 12.74
C TYR A 165 -6.99 -2.95 12.08
N ARG A 166 -6.81 -1.86 12.84
CA ARG A 166 -7.04 -0.49 12.37
C ARG A 166 -5.71 0.19 12.11
N TYR A 167 -5.61 0.88 10.97
CA TYR A 167 -4.45 1.63 10.52
C TYR A 167 -4.86 3.06 10.19
N TYR A 168 -3.91 3.97 10.13
CA TYR A 168 -4.13 5.32 9.62
C TYR A 168 -3.11 5.65 8.52
N LEU A 169 -3.64 6.16 7.42
CA LEU A 169 -2.88 6.59 6.26
C LEU A 169 -2.97 8.12 6.18
N ASN A 170 -1.84 8.79 6.18
CA ASN A 170 -1.75 10.24 6.05
C ASN A 170 -2.43 10.72 4.76
N PRO A 171 -2.70 12.03 4.61
CA PRO A 171 -3.25 12.59 3.37
C PRO A 171 -2.41 12.32 2.11
N ASP A 172 -1.11 12.05 2.26
CA ASP A 172 -0.22 11.64 1.17
C ASP A 172 -0.21 10.12 0.91
N GLY A 173 -1.04 9.35 1.66
CA GLY A 173 -1.16 7.90 1.57
C GLY A 173 -0.14 7.11 2.39
N THR A 174 0.82 7.76 3.06
CA THR A 174 1.82 7.07 3.89
C THR A 174 1.20 6.54 5.17
N ARG A 175 1.50 5.29 5.54
CA ARG A 175 1.03 4.68 6.79
C ARG A 175 1.75 5.25 8.00
N VAL A 176 0.97 5.65 9.01
CA VAL A 176 1.49 5.99 10.34
C VAL A 176 1.95 4.72 11.05
N SER A 177 3.10 4.78 11.74
CA SER A 177 3.64 3.69 12.56
C SER A 177 4.60 4.23 13.62
N ASP A 178 4.69 3.51 14.77
CA ASP A 178 5.56 3.86 15.90
C ASP A 178 5.40 5.34 16.33
N ALA A 179 4.16 5.76 16.50
CA ALA A 179 3.81 7.17 16.69
C ALA A 179 2.58 7.34 17.62
N VAL A 180 2.51 8.51 18.21
CA VAL A 180 1.32 9.04 18.89
C VAL A 180 0.80 10.21 18.06
N LEU A 181 -0.47 10.17 17.67
CA LEU A 181 -1.06 11.18 16.78
C LEU A 181 -2.47 11.54 17.23
N GLU A 182 -2.75 12.82 17.34
CA GLU A 182 -4.11 13.33 17.55
C GLU A 182 -4.85 13.43 16.20
N ILE A 183 -6.02 12.79 16.13
CA ILE A 183 -6.88 12.79 14.96
C ILE A 183 -8.30 13.11 15.45
N ASP A 184 -8.89 14.19 14.97
CA ASP A 184 -10.24 14.64 15.34
C ASP A 184 -10.45 14.75 16.87
N GLY A 185 -9.42 15.20 17.60
CA GLY A 185 -9.46 15.38 19.05
C GLY A 185 -9.31 14.09 19.87
N VAL A 186 -8.98 12.99 19.23
CA VAL A 186 -8.66 11.72 19.91
C VAL A 186 -7.20 11.36 19.66
N THR A 187 -6.48 11.04 20.73
CA THR A 187 -5.09 10.61 20.64
C THR A 187 -5.01 9.10 20.36
N TYR A 188 -4.40 8.75 19.25
CA TYR A 188 -4.16 7.37 18.81
C TYR A 188 -2.71 6.98 19.00
N ILE A 189 -2.48 5.75 19.45
CA ILE A 189 -1.15 5.16 19.57
C ILE A 189 -1.00 4.09 18.49
N PHE A 190 0.06 4.20 17.72
CA PHE A 190 0.36 3.28 16.61
C PHE A 190 1.57 2.42 16.93
N ASN A 191 1.41 1.12 16.78
CA ASN A 191 2.47 0.13 16.88
C ASN A 191 3.50 0.29 15.73
N LYS A 192 4.66 -0.38 15.85
CA LYS A 192 5.70 -0.43 14.79
C LYS A 192 5.20 -1.00 13.47
N ASP A 193 4.25 -1.93 13.52
CA ASP A 193 3.62 -2.49 12.33
C ASP A 193 2.52 -1.59 11.74
N GLY A 194 2.28 -0.43 12.35
CA GLY A 194 1.29 0.58 11.94
C GLY A 194 -0.13 0.32 12.40
N SER A 195 -0.41 -0.78 13.08
CA SER A 195 -1.72 -1.01 13.69
C SER A 195 -1.96 -0.06 14.87
N VAL A 196 -3.21 0.36 15.07
CA VAL A 196 -3.59 1.08 16.29
C VAL A 196 -3.48 0.13 17.49
N ASP A 197 -2.80 0.57 18.53
CA ASP A 197 -2.88 -0.06 19.84
C ASP A 197 -4.16 0.42 20.53
N GLU A 198 -5.23 -0.34 20.41
CA GLU A 198 -6.56 0.03 20.93
C GLU A 198 -6.56 0.17 22.46
N ASN A 199 -5.79 -0.67 23.17
CA ASN A 199 -5.65 -0.58 24.61
C ASN A 199 -4.93 0.69 25.03
N ALA A 200 -3.76 0.95 24.43
CA ALA A 200 -3.00 2.15 24.73
C ALA A 200 -3.78 3.42 24.34
N THR A 201 -4.46 3.41 23.19
CA THR A 201 -5.32 4.51 22.72
C THR A 201 -6.44 4.79 23.73
N THR A 202 -7.17 3.76 24.17
CA THR A 202 -8.27 3.91 25.13
C THR A 202 -7.78 4.42 26.48
N LEU A 203 -6.60 3.98 26.92
CA LEU A 203 -6.02 4.33 28.22
C LEU A 203 -5.08 5.55 28.16
N TYR A 204 -4.92 6.18 27.00
CA TYR A 204 -4.07 7.36 26.87
C TYR A 204 -4.44 8.51 27.83
N PRO A 205 -5.74 8.84 28.06
CA PRO A 205 -6.10 9.84 29.08
C PRO A 205 -5.64 9.48 30.48
N VAL A 206 -5.62 8.19 30.84
CA VAL A 206 -5.08 7.72 32.14
C VAL A 206 -3.57 7.94 32.19
N TYR A 207 -2.86 7.63 31.10
CA TYR A 207 -1.43 7.86 30.99
C TYR A 207 -1.07 9.34 31.14
N GLU A 208 -1.80 10.23 30.48
CA GLU A 208 -1.63 11.69 30.60
C GLU A 208 -1.87 12.15 32.04
N TYR A 209 -2.99 11.75 32.65
CA TYR A 209 -3.31 12.08 34.03
C TYR A 209 -2.19 11.67 35.01
N LEU A 210 -1.65 10.46 34.89
CA LEU A 210 -0.53 10.00 35.74
C LEU A 210 0.73 10.86 35.52
N ASN A 211 1.00 11.28 34.30
CA ASN A 211 2.16 12.10 33.98
C ASN A 211 1.99 13.58 34.39
N GLU A 212 0.77 14.11 34.41
CA GLU A 212 0.47 15.42 34.98
C GLU A 212 0.86 15.46 36.46
N ILE A 213 0.41 14.44 37.25
CA ILE A 213 0.76 14.32 38.67
C ILE A 213 2.28 14.26 38.86
N ARG A 214 2.98 13.47 38.05
CA ARG A 214 4.46 13.39 38.12
C ARG A 214 5.12 14.73 37.86
N THR A 215 4.67 15.43 36.83
CA THR A 215 5.21 16.73 36.45
C THR A 215 5.00 17.78 37.54
N GLU A 216 3.83 17.79 38.19
CA GLU A 216 3.51 18.64 39.34
C GLU A 216 4.42 18.35 40.54
N GLU A 217 4.82 17.10 40.74
CA GLU A 217 5.74 16.67 41.81
C GLU A 217 7.23 16.80 41.38
N GLY A 218 7.52 17.33 40.22
CA GLY A 218 8.88 17.53 39.71
C GLY A 218 9.59 16.24 39.29
N GLN A 219 8.84 15.18 38.98
CA GLN A 219 9.35 13.91 38.49
C GLN A 219 9.31 13.85 36.95
N GLU A 220 10.18 13.03 36.35
CA GLU A 220 10.10 12.74 34.92
C GLU A 220 8.82 11.93 34.60
N ALA A 221 8.23 12.18 33.43
CA ALA A 221 7.08 11.41 32.96
C ALA A 221 7.41 9.92 32.84
N PHE A 222 6.42 9.08 33.07
CA PHE A 222 6.56 7.65 32.77
C PHE A 222 6.81 7.42 31.28
N THR A 223 7.61 6.40 30.99
CA THR A 223 7.70 5.83 29.64
C THR A 223 6.77 4.61 29.53
N MET A 224 5.95 4.58 28.47
CA MET A 224 5.12 3.40 28.17
C MET A 224 6.02 2.26 27.72
N ASN A 225 5.99 1.11 28.38
CA ASN A 225 6.74 -0.08 28.00
C ASN A 225 5.79 -1.13 27.41
N SER A 226 5.94 -1.46 26.13
CA SER A 226 5.04 -2.39 25.43
C SER A 226 4.99 -3.80 26.04
N LYS A 227 6.07 -4.29 26.65
CA LYS A 227 6.08 -5.58 27.34
C LYS A 227 5.35 -5.53 28.66
N VAL A 228 5.50 -4.43 29.42
CA VAL A 228 4.77 -4.18 30.66
C VAL A 228 3.28 -4.00 30.36
N GLN A 229 2.96 -3.30 29.29
CA GLN A 229 1.58 -3.17 28.82
C GLN A 229 0.95 -4.52 28.47
N ALA A 230 1.66 -5.39 27.75
CA ALA A 230 1.17 -6.74 27.47
C ALA A 230 0.96 -7.57 28.74
N CYS A 231 1.72 -7.31 29.83
CA CYS A 231 1.47 -7.90 31.14
C CYS A 231 0.19 -7.33 31.76
N ALA A 232 -0.01 -6.02 31.74
CA ALA A 232 -1.19 -5.36 32.27
C ALA A 232 -2.48 -5.79 31.54
N VAL A 233 -2.47 -5.91 30.22
CA VAL A 233 -3.61 -6.45 29.46
C VAL A 233 -3.95 -7.88 29.86
N LEU A 234 -2.94 -8.74 30.06
CA LEU A 234 -3.16 -10.10 30.56
C LEU A 234 -3.78 -10.08 31.94
N ARG A 235 -3.26 -9.28 32.88
CA ARG A 235 -3.80 -9.13 34.23
C ARG A 235 -5.25 -8.66 34.21
N ALA A 236 -5.56 -7.61 33.43
CA ALA A 236 -6.94 -7.12 33.29
C ALA A 236 -7.88 -8.25 32.83
N SER A 237 -7.46 -9.12 31.93
CA SER A 237 -8.25 -10.28 31.45
C SER A 237 -8.43 -11.36 32.53
N GLU A 238 -7.48 -11.53 33.48
CA GLU A 238 -7.53 -12.50 34.56
C GLU A 238 -8.51 -12.05 35.68
N LEU A 239 -8.71 -10.74 35.84
CA LEU A 239 -9.65 -10.18 36.83
C LEU A 239 -11.10 -10.64 36.65
N VAL A 240 -11.50 -11.01 35.44
CA VAL A 240 -12.82 -11.61 35.13
C VAL A 240 -13.14 -12.80 35.99
N ASN A 241 -12.13 -13.55 36.40
CA ASN A 241 -12.30 -14.76 37.23
C ASN A 241 -12.24 -14.48 38.75
N GLY A 242 -12.25 -13.22 39.16
CA GLY A 242 -12.30 -12.81 40.56
C GLY A 242 -10.94 -12.86 41.24
N TYR A 243 -9.85 -12.82 40.54
CA TYR A 243 -8.52 -12.82 41.12
C TYR A 243 -8.18 -11.42 41.65
N GLY A 244 -7.83 -11.36 42.91
CA GLY A 244 -7.34 -10.14 43.58
C GLY A 244 -5.90 -9.82 43.14
N GLN A 245 -5.45 -8.63 43.55
CA GLN A 245 -4.15 -8.02 43.19
C GLN A 245 -2.90 -8.90 43.42
N ALA A 246 -3.00 -10.01 44.15
CA ALA A 246 -1.85 -10.86 44.50
C ALA A 246 -1.83 -12.23 43.84
N GLU A 247 -2.92 -12.65 43.21
CA GLU A 247 -3.03 -13.99 42.63
C GLU A 247 -3.58 -13.92 41.23
N SER A 248 -2.70 -14.03 40.26
CA SER A 248 -3.13 -14.29 38.87
C SER A 248 -3.87 -15.62 38.83
N GLY A 249 -4.81 -15.77 37.89
CA GLY A 249 -5.47 -17.05 37.62
C GLY A 249 -4.52 -18.16 37.23
N THR A 250 -3.30 -17.78 36.91
CA THR A 250 -2.18 -18.68 36.60
C THR A 250 -1.34 -18.99 37.87
N GLY A 251 -1.59 -18.31 39.00
CA GLY A 251 -0.77 -18.38 40.24
C GLY A 251 0.61 -17.72 40.09
N THR A 252 0.80 -16.90 39.03
CA THR A 252 2.08 -16.25 38.73
C THR A 252 2.18 -14.91 39.44
N THR A 253 3.26 -14.64 40.16
CA THR A 253 3.51 -13.33 40.76
C THR A 253 3.78 -12.28 39.66
N LEU A 254 3.64 -10.97 40.00
CA LEU A 254 4.01 -9.88 39.08
C LEU A 254 5.46 -10.03 38.60
N GLU A 255 6.38 -10.32 39.50
CA GLU A 255 7.80 -10.49 39.16
C GLU A 255 8.05 -11.65 38.17
N GLU A 256 7.38 -12.79 38.37
CA GLU A 256 7.45 -13.93 37.47
C GLU A 256 6.85 -13.60 36.11
N LEU A 257 5.72 -12.88 36.06
CA LEU A 257 5.07 -12.44 34.84
C LEU A 257 6.01 -11.53 34.02
N LEU A 258 6.56 -10.50 34.65
CA LEU A 258 7.50 -9.56 34.02
C LEU A 258 8.74 -10.29 33.51
N ARG A 259 9.34 -11.18 34.30
CA ARG A 259 10.50 -11.99 33.93
C ARG A 259 10.21 -12.90 32.72
N ASN A 260 9.07 -13.57 32.71
CA ASN A 260 8.66 -14.47 31.62
C ASN A 260 8.43 -13.72 30.30
N ARG A 261 8.12 -12.42 30.37
CA ARG A 261 8.02 -11.52 29.23
C ARG A 261 9.34 -10.82 28.87
N GLY A 262 10.43 -11.15 29.58
CA GLY A 262 11.74 -10.58 29.37
C GLY A 262 11.82 -9.09 29.69
N VAL A 263 11.05 -8.64 30.70
CA VAL A 263 11.18 -7.33 31.33
C VAL A 263 12.26 -7.43 32.39
N LYS A 264 13.27 -6.53 32.30
CA LYS A 264 14.31 -6.37 33.31
C LYS A 264 13.94 -5.20 34.20
N CYS A 265 13.73 -5.46 35.47
CA CYS A 265 13.38 -4.45 36.46
C CYS A 265 13.85 -4.84 37.85
N ALA A 266 14.10 -3.87 38.71
CA ALA A 266 14.45 -4.05 40.09
C ALA A 266 13.25 -4.36 40.98
N GLY A 267 12.03 -4.16 40.48
CA GLY A 267 10.75 -4.44 41.15
C GLY A 267 9.60 -3.74 40.41
N GLY A 268 8.38 -3.98 40.90
CA GLY A 268 7.18 -3.38 40.32
C GLY A 268 6.03 -3.28 41.27
N TYR A 269 5.03 -2.51 40.90
CA TYR A 269 3.76 -2.33 41.59
C TYR A 269 2.62 -2.58 40.61
N GLU A 270 1.53 -3.16 41.11
CA GLU A 270 0.35 -3.52 40.32
C GLU A 270 -0.92 -3.00 41.01
N PHE A 271 -1.80 -2.38 40.24
CA PHE A 271 -3.07 -1.85 40.70
C PHE A 271 -4.17 -2.23 39.72
N SER A 272 -5.26 -2.81 40.27
CA SER A 272 -6.37 -3.32 39.49
C SER A 272 -7.67 -2.61 39.86
N TYR A 273 -8.49 -2.28 38.85
CA TYR A 273 -9.76 -1.56 39.00
C TYR A 273 -10.84 -2.19 38.14
N GLY A 274 -12.11 -1.84 38.40
CA GLY A 274 -13.24 -2.24 37.55
C GLY A 274 -14.09 -3.37 38.15
N GLY A 275 -14.52 -4.28 37.27
CA GLY A 275 -15.40 -5.40 37.67
C GLY A 275 -16.85 -5.02 37.89
N VAL A 276 -17.28 -3.83 37.44
CA VAL A 276 -18.67 -3.35 37.55
C VAL A 276 -19.08 -2.74 36.18
N ALA A 277 -20.39 -2.71 35.90
CA ALA A 277 -20.91 -2.08 34.71
C ALA A 277 -20.64 -0.57 34.71
N ASP A 278 -20.53 0.00 33.47
CA ASP A 278 -20.33 1.43 33.25
C ASP A 278 -19.08 2.01 33.94
N TYR A 279 -18.00 1.21 34.00
CA TYR A 279 -16.73 1.65 34.56
C TYR A 279 -15.84 2.25 33.47
N GLY A 280 -16.18 3.48 33.05
CA GLY A 280 -15.41 4.22 32.04
C GLY A 280 -14.14 4.88 32.59
N ILE A 281 -13.38 5.51 31.72
CA ILE A 281 -12.08 6.16 32.00
C ILE A 281 -12.21 7.25 33.08
N GLU A 282 -13.26 8.09 33.02
CA GLU A 282 -13.49 9.13 34.04
C GLU A 282 -13.63 8.55 35.45
N ARG A 283 -14.38 7.45 35.59
CA ARG A 283 -14.55 6.75 36.87
C ARG A 283 -13.25 6.09 37.32
N LEU A 284 -12.50 5.50 36.39
CA LEU A 284 -11.19 4.93 36.70
C LEU A 284 -10.26 6.01 37.30
N ILE A 285 -10.14 7.16 36.64
CA ILE A 285 -9.33 8.28 37.14
C ILE A 285 -9.80 8.74 38.51
N ALA A 286 -11.11 8.89 38.73
CA ALA A 286 -11.65 9.31 40.02
C ALA A 286 -11.40 8.29 41.15
N ASP A 287 -11.36 7.00 40.86
CA ASP A 287 -11.01 5.97 41.85
C ASP A 287 -9.49 5.92 42.10
N MET A 288 -8.67 6.14 41.06
CA MET A 288 -7.23 6.27 41.21
C MET A 288 -6.81 7.46 42.07
N GLU A 289 -7.48 8.62 41.96
CA GLU A 289 -7.25 9.81 42.79
C GLU A 289 -7.43 9.50 44.28
N ARG A 290 -8.32 8.58 44.62
CA ARG A 290 -8.60 8.18 46.01
C ARG A 290 -7.69 7.08 46.53
N ASP A 291 -6.96 6.40 45.64
CA ASP A 291 -6.02 5.34 45.98
C ASP A 291 -4.69 5.92 46.45
N LEU A 292 -4.55 6.06 47.76
CA LEU A 292 -3.34 6.62 48.37
C LEU A 292 -2.08 5.81 48.08
N ASN A 293 -2.20 4.48 47.92
CA ASN A 293 -1.06 3.63 47.59
C ASN A 293 -0.59 3.86 46.16
N LEU A 294 -1.52 3.93 45.21
CA LEU A 294 -1.20 4.28 43.81
C LEU A 294 -0.58 5.66 43.78
N MET A 295 -1.15 6.67 44.44
CA MET A 295 -0.62 8.03 44.41
C MET A 295 0.80 8.11 45.03
N GLN A 296 1.13 7.31 46.02
CA GLN A 296 2.49 7.22 46.56
C GLN A 296 3.46 6.64 45.52
N VAL A 297 3.06 5.63 44.76
CA VAL A 297 3.88 5.04 43.68
C VAL A 297 4.07 6.01 42.52
N VAL A 298 3.01 6.68 42.08
CA VAL A 298 3.05 7.67 41.00
C VAL A 298 4.01 8.82 41.32
N LYS A 299 4.01 9.31 42.56
CA LYS A 299 4.88 10.39 43.02
C LYS A 299 6.32 9.94 43.34
N ASN A 300 6.57 8.64 43.32
CA ASN A 300 7.89 8.07 43.62
C ASN A 300 8.82 8.15 42.41
N GLY A 301 9.95 8.85 42.55
CA GLY A 301 10.94 9.01 41.49
C GLY A 301 11.71 7.73 41.10
N THR A 302 11.55 6.62 41.86
CA THR A 302 12.23 5.35 41.52
C THR A 302 11.51 4.54 40.47
N VAL A 303 10.22 4.77 40.22
CA VAL A 303 9.45 4.16 39.13
C VAL A 303 9.56 5.05 37.90
N SER A 304 9.80 4.46 36.72
CA SER A 304 10.06 5.19 35.50
C SER A 304 9.28 4.69 34.31
N GLU A 305 8.82 3.44 34.33
CA GLU A 305 8.06 2.87 33.23
C GLU A 305 6.71 2.31 33.71
N THR A 306 5.73 2.34 32.82
CA THR A 306 4.38 1.84 33.08
C THR A 306 3.84 1.02 31.92
N GLY A 307 2.86 0.17 32.22
CA GLY A 307 1.98 -0.49 31.27
C GLY A 307 0.54 -0.43 31.78
N LEU A 308 -0.38 -0.11 30.90
CA LEU A 308 -1.80 0.05 31.19
C LEU A 308 -2.59 -1.01 30.41
N GLY A 309 -3.40 -1.81 31.09
CA GLY A 309 -4.21 -2.86 30.51
C GLY A 309 -5.70 -2.61 30.69
N ILE A 310 -6.48 -2.89 29.67
CA ILE A 310 -7.93 -2.93 29.71
C ILE A 310 -8.43 -4.24 29.12
N TYR A 311 -9.47 -4.79 29.72
CA TYR A 311 -10.20 -5.94 29.20
C TYR A 311 -11.70 -5.71 29.39
N GLU A 312 -12.51 -5.98 28.37
CA GLU A 312 -13.96 -5.87 28.44
C GLU A 312 -14.58 -7.25 28.24
N LYS A 313 -15.58 -7.55 29.06
CA LYS A 313 -16.41 -8.74 28.94
C LYS A 313 -17.84 -8.44 29.36
N ASP A 314 -18.77 -8.67 28.48
CA ASP A 314 -20.22 -8.50 28.71
C ASP A 314 -20.60 -7.10 29.22
N GLY A 315 -19.94 -6.05 28.74
CA GLY A 315 -20.13 -4.64 29.15
C GLY A 315 -19.47 -4.30 30.49
N ILE A 316 -18.67 -5.18 31.05
CA ILE A 316 -17.91 -4.98 32.28
C ILE A 316 -16.44 -4.77 31.93
N TYR A 317 -15.88 -3.67 32.41
CA TYR A 317 -14.49 -3.30 32.17
C TYR A 317 -13.60 -3.64 33.36
N TYR A 318 -12.42 -4.13 33.08
CA TYR A 318 -11.37 -4.48 34.03
C TYR A 318 -10.10 -3.77 33.58
N TYR A 319 -9.43 -3.13 34.53
CA TYR A 319 -8.21 -2.37 34.28
C TYR A 319 -7.09 -2.88 35.18
N ASP A 320 -5.87 -2.86 34.62
CA ASP A 320 -4.67 -3.15 35.39
C ASP A 320 -3.56 -2.19 35.03
N ILE A 321 -2.88 -1.66 36.03
CA ILE A 321 -1.83 -0.66 35.89
C ILE A 321 -0.59 -1.18 36.58
N ILE A 322 0.48 -1.36 35.79
CA ILE A 322 1.76 -1.85 36.27
C ILE A 322 2.80 -0.76 36.15
N PHE A 323 3.52 -0.52 37.23
CA PHE A 323 4.68 0.37 37.28
C PHE A 323 5.93 -0.43 37.60
N ILE A 324 7.06 -0.12 36.94
CA ILE A 324 8.32 -0.79 37.19
C ILE A 324 9.46 0.21 37.50
N MET A 325 10.39 -0.29 38.30
CA MET A 325 11.69 0.35 38.55
C MET A 325 12.69 -0.29 37.59
N VAL A 326 13.20 0.48 36.64
CA VAL A 326 14.23 0.01 35.69
C VAL A 326 15.57 -0.13 36.44
N GLU A 327 16.35 -1.19 36.11
CA GLU A 327 17.69 -1.45 36.67
C GLU A 327 18.71 -0.42 36.24
#